data_b9562d7e4c4294771cc1c5e36bea5704
#
_entry.id   b9562d7e4c4294771cc1c5e36bea5704
#
_cell.length_a   1.000
_cell.length_b   1.000
_cell.length_c   1.000
_cell.angle_alpha   90.00
_cell.angle_beta   90.00
_cell.angle_gamma   90.00
#
_symmetry.space_group_name_H-M   'P 1'
#
loop_
_entity.id
_entity.type
_entity.pdbx_description
1 polymer ?
#
loop_
_entity_poly.entity_id
_entity_poly.type
_entity_poly.pdbx_seq_one_letter_code
_entity_poly.pdbx_strand_id
1 'polypeptide(L)'
;MKNLIILCAILVAIVTACKSDNVRPFIPGTYINNADSEFSRANDTLVIEPSESNNFYLHRKTGFNLISNRKIGKREYETENWNAVYDEATKTLTETKKGKLITFYPDSAKLMVGKRMYQKIN
;
A
#
# COMPACT_ATOMS: atom_id res chain seq x y z
N MET A 1 -3.07 34.23 -38.31
CA MET A 1 -3.76 32.94 -38.23
C MET A 1 -2.83 31.76 -37.95
N LYS A 2 -1.69 31.66 -38.62
CA LYS A 2 -0.71 30.59 -38.38
C LYS A 2 -0.20 30.53 -36.92
N ASN A 3 0.03 31.71 -36.31
CA ASN A 3 0.53 31.79 -34.93
C ASN A 3 -0.51 31.35 -33.89
N LEU A 4 -1.80 31.57 -34.17
CA LEU A 4 -2.90 31.16 -33.30
C LEU A 4 -3.05 29.62 -33.29
N ILE A 5 -2.90 28.97 -34.43
CA ILE A 5 -2.98 27.51 -34.56
C ILE A 5 -1.81 26.84 -33.83
N ILE A 6 -0.60 27.38 -33.91
CA ILE A 6 0.59 26.89 -33.21
C ILE A 6 0.41 27.01 -31.68
N LEU A 7 -0.15 28.16 -31.23
CA LEU A 7 -0.42 28.38 -29.80
C LEU A 7 -1.43 27.36 -29.23
N CYS A 8 -2.50 27.06 -29.97
CA CYS A 8 -3.49 26.06 -29.58
C CYS A 8 -2.88 24.64 -29.52
N ALA A 9 -2.02 24.29 -30.46
CA ALA A 9 -1.33 23.00 -30.48
C ALA A 9 -0.41 22.81 -29.27
N ILE A 10 0.30 23.86 -28.85
CA ILE A 10 1.16 23.85 -27.66
C ILE A 10 0.31 23.70 -26.39
N LEU A 11 -0.82 24.36 -26.30
CA LEU A 11 -1.71 24.27 -25.14
C LEU A 11 -2.28 22.86 -24.98
N VAL A 12 -2.68 22.22 -26.08
CA VAL A 12 -3.18 20.82 -26.06
C VAL A 12 -2.07 19.85 -25.65
N ALA A 13 -0.83 20.08 -26.08
CA ALA A 13 0.29 19.24 -25.67
C ALA A 13 0.59 19.32 -24.18
N ILE A 14 0.41 20.50 -23.56
CA ILE A 14 0.59 20.67 -22.11
C ILE A 14 -0.49 19.91 -21.32
N VAL A 15 -1.74 19.93 -21.78
CA VAL A 15 -2.85 19.21 -21.13
C VAL A 15 -2.66 17.70 -21.21
N THR A 16 -2.14 17.18 -22.32
CA THR A 16 -1.90 15.73 -22.49
C THR A 16 -0.67 15.25 -21.73
N ALA A 17 0.20 16.14 -21.24
CA ALA A 17 1.36 15.78 -20.45
C ALA A 17 1.03 15.55 -18.96
N CYS A 18 -0.17 15.91 -18.49
CA CYS A 18 -0.61 15.64 -17.12
C CYS A 18 -0.91 14.14 -16.96
N LYS A 19 -0.02 13.44 -16.25
CA LYS A 19 -0.23 12.02 -15.94
C LYS A 19 -1.22 11.88 -14.80
N SER A 20 -2.20 10.98 -14.96
CA SER A 20 -3.09 10.60 -13.87
C SER A 20 -2.31 9.78 -12.82
N ASP A 21 -2.68 9.94 -11.55
CA ASP A 21 -2.14 9.14 -10.46
C ASP A 21 -2.76 7.75 -10.50
N ASN A 22 -1.98 6.72 -10.83
CA ASN A 22 -2.41 5.33 -10.85
C ASN A 22 -2.23 4.62 -9.50
N VAL A 23 -1.54 5.24 -8.55
CA VAL A 23 -1.30 4.67 -7.22
C VAL A 23 -2.50 4.89 -6.31
N ARG A 24 -3.02 6.10 -6.24
CA ARG A 24 -4.13 6.43 -5.33
C ARG A 24 -5.34 5.49 -5.47
N PRO A 25 -5.86 5.20 -6.68
CA PRO A 25 -6.97 4.26 -6.83
C PRO A 25 -6.63 2.83 -6.43
N PHE A 26 -5.34 2.47 -6.49
CA PHE A 26 -4.86 1.15 -6.12
C PHE A 26 -4.84 0.92 -4.60
N ILE A 27 -4.65 1.98 -3.81
CA ILE A 27 -4.38 1.88 -2.36
C ILE A 27 -5.46 1.12 -1.58
N PRO A 28 -6.77 1.41 -1.70
CA PRO A 28 -7.77 0.68 -0.92
C PRO A 28 -7.84 -0.79 -1.30
N GLY A 29 -7.92 -1.65 -0.30
CA GLY A 29 -8.07 -3.07 -0.54
C GLY A 29 -7.47 -3.93 0.57
N THR A 30 -7.35 -5.21 0.27
CA THR A 30 -6.83 -6.22 1.19
C THR A 30 -5.53 -6.80 0.63
N TYR A 31 -4.52 -6.85 1.47
CA TYR A 31 -3.17 -7.30 1.13
C TYR A 31 -2.72 -8.36 2.10
N ILE A 32 -2.01 -9.37 1.62
CA ILE A 32 -1.50 -10.46 2.45
C ILE A 32 0.00 -10.63 2.31
N ASN A 33 0.62 -11.06 3.41
CA ASN A 33 2.01 -11.48 3.46
C ASN A 33 2.09 -12.80 4.23
N ASN A 34 2.85 -13.75 3.72
CA ASN A 34 3.15 -15.00 4.41
C ASN A 34 4.61 -14.99 4.85
N ALA A 35 4.85 -15.21 6.14
CA ALA A 35 6.18 -15.19 6.75
C ALA A 35 6.34 -16.42 7.65
N ASP A 36 6.82 -17.51 7.08
CA ASP A 36 7.11 -18.72 7.83
C ASP A 36 8.59 -18.82 8.18
N SER A 37 8.89 -19.34 9.38
CA SER A 37 10.24 -19.57 9.85
C SER A 37 10.32 -20.94 10.57
N GLU A 38 11.51 -21.30 11.06
CA GLU A 38 11.69 -22.50 11.88
C GLU A 38 10.88 -22.46 13.18
N PHE A 39 10.64 -21.26 13.71
CA PHE A 39 10.04 -21.04 15.03
C PHE A 39 8.58 -20.62 14.98
N SER A 40 8.07 -20.24 13.81
CA SER A 40 6.69 -19.81 13.68
C SER A 40 6.19 -19.93 12.24
N ARG A 41 4.89 -20.10 12.12
CA ARG A 41 4.16 -19.90 10.87
C ARG A 41 3.32 -18.65 11.05
N ALA A 42 3.50 -17.67 10.18
CA ALA A 42 2.84 -16.40 10.32
C ALA A 42 2.29 -15.90 8.99
N ASN A 43 1.17 -15.20 9.07
CA ASN A 43 0.66 -14.44 7.94
C ASN A 43 0.08 -13.13 8.43
N ASP A 44 0.31 -12.10 7.64
CA ASP A 44 -0.24 -10.76 7.86
C ASP A 44 -1.35 -10.49 6.86
N THR A 45 -2.42 -9.90 7.33
CA THR A 45 -3.46 -9.31 6.50
C THR A 45 -3.53 -7.83 6.79
N LEU A 46 -3.44 -7.02 5.75
CA LEU A 46 -3.50 -5.57 5.84
C LEU A 46 -4.68 -5.08 5.02
N VAL A 47 -5.65 -4.43 5.67
CA VAL A 47 -6.80 -3.82 5.00
C VAL A 47 -6.63 -2.32 5.03
N ILE A 48 -6.68 -1.70 3.85
CA ILE A 48 -6.52 -0.25 3.70
C ILE A 48 -7.83 0.36 3.22
N GLU A 49 -8.32 1.35 3.94
CA GLU A 49 -9.54 2.09 3.62
C GLU A 49 -9.24 3.58 3.50
N PRO A 50 -9.88 4.28 2.55
CA PRO A 50 -9.74 5.73 2.49
C PRO A 50 -10.44 6.38 3.67
N SER A 51 -9.83 7.43 4.19
CA SER A 51 -10.41 8.32 5.19
C SER A 51 -10.59 9.71 4.56
N GLU A 52 -10.52 10.76 5.35
CA GLU A 52 -10.68 12.11 4.84
C GLU A 52 -9.44 12.61 4.10
N SER A 53 -9.64 13.34 2.99
CA SER A 53 -8.56 13.97 2.21
C SER A 53 -7.48 12.95 1.79
N ASN A 54 -6.24 13.17 2.17
CA ASN A 54 -5.10 12.28 1.88
C ASN A 54 -4.85 11.25 2.98
N ASN A 55 -5.79 11.09 3.90
CA ASN A 55 -5.64 10.16 5.01
C ASN A 55 -6.21 8.79 4.65
N PHE A 56 -5.53 7.76 5.14
CA PHE A 56 -5.96 6.36 5.01
C PHE A 56 -5.91 5.68 6.36
N TYR A 57 -6.84 4.75 6.53
CA TYR A 57 -6.93 3.94 7.72
C TYR A 57 -6.50 2.52 7.38
N LEU A 58 -5.58 1.96 8.16
CA LEU A 58 -5.04 0.63 7.95
C LEU A 58 -5.32 -0.25 9.14
N HIS A 59 -5.86 -1.44 8.86
CA HIS A 59 -6.09 -2.46 9.87
C HIS A 59 -5.21 -3.66 9.56
N ARG A 60 -4.31 -3.99 10.48
CA ARG A 60 -3.40 -5.11 10.35
C ARG A 60 -3.80 -6.22 11.29
N LYS A 61 -3.93 -7.43 10.76
CA LYS A 61 -4.16 -8.64 11.54
C LYS A 61 -3.06 -9.64 11.23
N THR A 62 -2.29 -9.99 12.26
CA THR A 62 -1.24 -10.99 12.17
C THR A 62 -1.73 -12.28 12.81
N GLY A 63 -1.75 -13.36 12.06
CA GLY A 63 -2.00 -14.69 12.58
C GLY A 63 -0.70 -15.48 12.65
N PHE A 64 -0.46 -16.17 13.75
CA PHE A 64 0.76 -16.93 13.90
C PHE A 64 0.57 -18.18 14.76
N ASN A 65 1.39 -19.20 14.46
CA ASN A 65 1.52 -20.40 15.28
C ASN A 65 2.98 -20.52 15.70
N LEU A 66 3.22 -20.61 17.00
CA LEU A 66 4.57 -20.87 17.50
C LEU A 66 4.89 -22.36 17.31
N ILE A 67 6.13 -22.64 16.91
CA ILE A 67 6.64 -24.00 16.75
C ILE A 67 7.59 -24.28 17.90
N SER A 68 7.24 -25.27 18.72
CA SER A 68 8.02 -25.69 19.88
C SER A 68 8.14 -27.21 19.88
N ASN A 69 9.37 -27.71 20.06
CA ASN A 69 9.65 -29.17 20.03
C ASN A 69 9.11 -29.86 18.77
N ARG A 70 9.24 -29.20 17.62
CA ARG A 70 8.73 -29.68 16.31
C ARG A 70 7.20 -29.79 16.24
N LYS A 71 6.49 -29.26 17.21
CA LYS A 71 5.02 -29.23 17.22
C LYS A 71 4.52 -27.82 16.93
N ILE A 72 3.52 -27.73 16.06
CA ILE A 72 2.83 -26.49 15.76
C ILE A 72 1.84 -26.20 16.89
N GLY A 73 2.00 -25.05 17.53
CA GLY A 73 1.13 -24.60 18.60
C GLY A 73 -0.22 -24.08 18.08
N LYS A 74 -1.03 -23.59 19.02
CA LYS A 74 -2.33 -23.00 18.72
C LYS A 74 -2.18 -21.73 17.90
N ARG A 75 -3.14 -21.46 17.01
CA ARG A 75 -3.20 -20.23 16.23
C ARG A 75 -3.51 -19.04 17.13
N GLU A 76 -2.65 -18.03 17.11
CA GLU A 76 -2.81 -16.79 17.86
C GLU A 76 -2.89 -15.62 16.89
N TYR A 77 -3.52 -14.52 17.34
CA TYR A 77 -3.73 -13.33 16.51
C TYR A 77 -3.33 -12.07 17.27
N GLU A 78 -2.73 -11.13 16.53
CA GLU A 78 -2.48 -9.76 16.98
C GLU A 78 -3.10 -8.80 15.98
N THR A 79 -3.63 -7.69 16.47
CA THR A 79 -4.21 -6.65 15.62
C THR A 79 -3.58 -5.31 15.91
N GLU A 80 -3.40 -4.51 14.86
CA GLU A 80 -2.95 -3.13 14.95
C GLU A 80 -3.78 -2.26 14.02
N ASN A 81 -4.00 -1.02 14.45
CA ASN A 81 -4.66 -0.02 13.61
C ASN A 81 -3.70 1.14 13.38
N TRP A 82 -3.56 1.53 12.12
CA TRP A 82 -2.68 2.64 11.74
C TRP A 82 -3.47 3.71 11.01
N ASN A 83 -3.02 4.95 11.20
CA ASN A 83 -3.42 6.07 10.34
C ASN A 83 -2.22 6.43 9.47
N ALA A 84 -2.46 6.73 8.21
CA ALA A 84 -1.40 7.08 7.27
C ALA A 84 -1.82 8.24 6.39
N VAL A 85 -0.84 9.00 5.93
CA VAL A 85 -1.04 10.15 5.06
C VAL A 85 -0.40 9.87 3.70
N TYR A 86 -1.15 10.12 2.64
CA TYR A 86 -0.68 9.97 1.26
C TYR A 86 0.06 11.23 0.80
N ASP A 87 1.26 11.01 0.26
CA ASP A 87 2.06 12.05 -0.38
C ASP A 87 1.92 11.92 -1.90
N GLU A 88 1.28 12.89 -2.53
CA GLU A 88 1.05 12.87 -3.98
C GLU A 88 2.34 13.01 -4.79
N ALA A 89 3.35 13.68 -4.24
CA ALA A 89 4.63 13.86 -4.92
C ALA A 89 5.42 12.58 -5.02
N THR A 90 5.49 11.80 -3.93
CA THR A 90 6.23 10.54 -3.87
C THR A 90 5.36 9.33 -4.14
N LYS A 91 4.03 9.48 -4.12
CA LYS A 91 3.04 8.41 -4.29
C LYS A 91 3.18 7.31 -3.25
N THR A 92 3.44 7.70 -2.01
CA THR A 92 3.63 6.80 -0.88
C THR A 92 2.72 7.16 0.28
N LEU A 93 2.43 6.18 1.15
CA LEU A 93 1.80 6.42 2.44
C LEU A 93 2.86 6.45 3.54
N THR A 94 2.69 7.36 4.48
CA THR A 94 3.50 7.38 5.70
C THR A 94 2.58 7.15 6.90
N GLU A 95 2.84 6.08 7.63
CA GLU A 95 2.13 5.79 8.87
C GLU A 95 2.54 6.81 9.93
N THR A 96 1.57 7.39 10.65
CA THR A 96 1.78 8.61 11.43
C THR A 96 2.43 8.39 12.81
N LYS A 97 2.32 7.20 13.38
CA LYS A 97 2.80 6.91 14.73
C LYS A 97 4.31 6.60 14.78
N LYS A 98 4.77 5.73 13.88
CA LYS A 98 6.17 5.29 13.84
C LYS A 98 6.90 5.74 12.58
N GLY A 99 6.19 6.41 11.67
CA GLY A 99 6.76 6.88 10.41
C GLY A 99 7.06 5.79 9.40
N LYS A 100 6.37 4.66 9.47
CA LYS A 100 6.57 3.57 8.51
C LYS A 100 6.16 4.02 7.11
N LEU A 101 7.03 3.78 6.14
CA LEU A 101 6.79 4.11 4.74
C LEU A 101 6.17 2.93 4.01
N ILE A 102 5.08 3.19 3.29
CA ILE A 102 4.39 2.19 2.47
C ILE A 102 4.48 2.59 1.01
N THR A 103 5.09 1.75 0.21
CA THR A 103 5.29 1.95 -1.22
C THR A 103 4.41 0.99 -2.02
N PHE A 104 3.83 1.48 -3.11
CA PHE A 104 2.87 0.72 -3.92
C PHE A 104 3.43 0.39 -5.29
N TYR A 105 3.12 -0.81 -5.77
CA TYR A 105 3.50 -1.32 -7.08
C TYR A 105 2.24 -1.85 -7.79
N PRO A 106 1.43 -0.94 -8.39
CA PRO A 106 0.15 -1.34 -9.00
C PRO A 106 0.27 -2.38 -10.11
N ASP A 107 1.33 -2.30 -10.92
CA ASP A 107 1.52 -3.21 -12.05
C ASP A 107 1.71 -4.67 -11.62
N SER A 108 2.26 -4.89 -10.44
CA SER A 108 2.44 -6.23 -9.88
C SER A 108 1.48 -6.55 -8.74
N ALA A 109 0.52 -5.66 -8.47
CA ALA A 109 -0.48 -5.78 -7.41
C ALA A 109 0.14 -6.01 -6.02
N LYS A 110 1.16 -5.22 -5.69
CA LYS A 110 1.93 -5.38 -4.45
C LYS A 110 2.12 -4.05 -3.73
N LEU A 111 2.41 -4.15 -2.43
CA LEU A 111 2.92 -3.04 -1.64
C LEU A 111 4.06 -3.52 -0.74
N MET A 112 4.89 -2.58 -0.31
CA MET A 112 5.94 -2.84 0.68
C MET A 112 5.74 -1.96 1.91
N VAL A 113 5.84 -2.56 3.09
CA VAL A 113 5.98 -1.84 4.36
C VAL A 113 7.41 -2.09 4.84
N GLY A 114 8.28 -1.08 4.70
CA GLY A 114 9.71 -1.29 4.92
C GLY A 114 10.26 -2.35 3.95
N LYS A 115 10.73 -3.47 4.48
CA LYS A 115 11.25 -4.59 3.68
C LYS A 115 10.24 -5.71 3.46
N ARG A 116 9.03 -5.58 4.01
CA ARG A 116 8.01 -6.62 3.94
C ARG A 116 7.10 -6.39 2.74
N MET A 117 6.99 -7.40 1.89
CA MET A 117 6.16 -7.38 0.69
C MET A 117 4.77 -7.98 0.97
N TYR A 118 3.73 -7.29 0.51
CA TYR A 118 2.35 -7.76 0.57
C TYR A 118 1.79 -7.89 -0.84
N GLN A 119 0.99 -8.93 -1.05
CA GLN A 119 0.26 -9.15 -2.30
C GLN A 119 -1.19 -8.69 -2.13
N LYS A 120 -1.66 -7.86 -3.05
CA LYS A 120 -3.07 -7.45 -3.07
C LYS A 120 -3.95 -8.60 -3.55
N ILE A 121 -5.00 -8.90 -2.81
CA ILE A 121 -5.95 -9.98 -3.13
C ILE A 121 -7.35 -9.47 -3.41
N ASN A 122 -7.63 -8.22 -3.05
CA ASN A 122 -8.97 -7.67 -3.24
C ASN A 122 -8.93 -6.15 -3.33
#